data_e351a22b06a03c21e0966b297218cf22
#
_entry.id   e351a22b06a03c21e0966b297218cf22
#
_cell.length_a   1.000
_cell.length_b   1.000
_cell.length_c   1.000
_cell.angle_alpha   90.00
_cell.angle_beta   90.00
_cell.angle_gamma   90.00
#
_symmetry.space_group_name_H-M   'P 1'
#
loop_
_entity.id
_entity.type
_entity.pdbx_description
1 polymer ?
#
loop_
_entity_poly.entity_id
_entity_poly.type
_entity_poly.pdbx_seq_one_letter_code
_entity_poly.pdbx_strand_id
1 'polypeptide(L)'
;YYTGEQFIWFTHEPGRKDARFMELLEELYKTYCEKQCGYDMKMNSIFYHLLYLLVKEYRLTEVEDAFVRKNKNLNKLSAITSYMKENYAQELSLEEVARIFGYSPTYLSRMFQKYAGITYKSYLQNIRLEYAMKDLKGGKYNITETALRSGFSGSKAMARAFRKKYGILPSEYKENA
;
A
#
# COMPACT_ATOMS: atom_id res chain seq x y z
N TYR A 1 -2.98 5.38 18.90
CA TYR A 1 -2.43 6.57 19.55
C TYR A 1 -0.94 6.64 19.22
N TYR A 2 -0.56 7.47 18.25
CA TYR A 2 0.83 7.74 17.91
C TYR A 2 1.28 8.95 18.73
N THR A 3 1.93 8.71 19.86
CA THR A 3 2.72 9.73 20.52
C THR A 3 4.13 9.64 19.97
N GLY A 4 4.51 10.62 19.17
CA GLY A 4 5.83 10.96 18.65
C GLY A 4 6.94 9.93 18.69
N GLU A 5 7.39 9.50 17.52
CA GLU A 5 8.76 9.01 17.20
C GLU A 5 9.30 7.70 17.78
N GLN A 6 8.54 6.84 18.47
CA GLN A 6 9.06 5.53 18.87
C GLN A 6 8.41 4.40 18.05
N PHE A 7 9.08 4.01 16.97
CA PHE A 7 8.76 2.77 16.27
C PHE A 7 9.35 1.59 17.02
N ILE A 8 8.57 0.51 17.20
CA ILE A 8 9.07 -0.76 17.72
C ILE A 8 9.49 -1.60 16.52
N TRP A 9 10.74 -2.01 16.49
CA TRP A 9 11.32 -2.84 15.46
C TRP A 9 11.52 -4.25 15.98
N PHE A 10 11.36 -5.25 15.12
CA PHE A 10 11.53 -6.65 15.44
C PHE A 10 12.67 -7.25 14.63
N THR A 11 13.45 -8.14 15.24
CA THR A 11 14.45 -8.94 14.55
C THR A 11 13.78 -10.12 13.85
N HIS A 12 14.36 -10.53 12.72
CA HIS A 12 14.11 -11.83 12.13
C HIS A 12 15.43 -12.59 12.13
N GLU A 13 15.56 -13.55 13.02
CA GLU A 13 16.69 -14.48 13.04
C GLU A 13 16.29 -15.75 12.28
N PRO A 14 16.89 -16.01 11.09
CA PRO A 14 16.62 -17.23 10.36
C PRO A 14 16.99 -18.45 11.20
N GLY A 15 16.03 -19.36 11.41
CA GLY A 15 16.28 -20.62 12.14
C GLY A 15 15.93 -20.61 13.63
N ARG A 16 15.61 -19.45 14.23
CA ARG A 16 15.08 -19.43 15.60
C ARG A 16 13.64 -20.00 15.61
N LYS A 17 13.50 -21.20 16.17
CA LYS A 17 12.19 -21.81 16.45
C LYS A 17 11.80 -21.44 17.87
N ASP A 18 10.86 -20.52 18.01
CA ASP A 18 10.25 -20.22 19.30
C ASP A 18 9.03 -21.14 19.50
N ALA A 19 9.21 -22.21 20.27
CA ALA A 19 8.16 -23.19 20.53
C ALA A 19 6.90 -22.53 21.09
N ARG A 20 7.07 -21.57 22.01
CA ARG A 20 5.94 -20.86 22.64
C ARG A 20 5.15 -20.00 21.66
N PHE A 21 5.85 -19.40 20.69
CA PHE A 21 5.19 -18.63 19.64
C PHE A 21 4.38 -19.53 18.70
N MET A 22 4.93 -20.69 18.36
CA MET A 22 4.24 -21.70 17.54
C MET A 22 3.02 -22.29 18.25
N GLU A 23 3.15 -22.62 19.56
CA GLU A 23 2.01 -23.09 20.37
C GLU A 23 0.84 -22.09 20.38
N LEU A 24 1.14 -20.79 20.53
CA LEU A 24 0.11 -19.76 20.50
C LEU A 24 -0.54 -19.59 19.11
N LEU A 25 0.22 -19.76 18.04
CA LEU A 25 -0.34 -19.76 16.67
C LEU A 25 -1.25 -20.96 16.44
N GLU A 26 -0.85 -22.14 16.90
CA GLU A 26 -1.68 -23.36 16.82
C GLU A 26 -2.96 -23.22 17.65
N GLU A 27 -2.86 -22.66 18.86
CA GLU A 27 -4.03 -22.38 19.70
C GLU A 27 -4.96 -21.35 19.05
N LEU A 28 -4.42 -20.31 18.43
CA LEU A 28 -5.19 -19.31 17.68
C LEU A 28 -5.97 -19.96 16.55
N TYR A 29 -5.27 -20.78 15.75
CA TYR A 29 -5.87 -21.50 14.63
C TYR A 29 -6.99 -22.46 15.08
N LYS A 30 -6.73 -23.26 16.13
CA LYS A 30 -7.71 -24.16 16.71
C LYS A 30 -8.96 -23.42 17.20
N THR A 31 -8.75 -22.32 17.95
CA THR A 31 -9.84 -21.46 18.45
C THR A 31 -10.68 -20.90 17.32
N TYR A 32 -10.04 -20.48 16.22
CA TYR A 32 -10.73 -20.01 15.02
C TYR A 32 -11.56 -21.10 14.32
N CYS A 33 -11.05 -22.33 14.25
CA CYS A 33 -11.76 -23.45 13.64
C CYS A 33 -12.96 -23.92 14.47
N GLU A 34 -12.81 -23.98 15.80
CA GLU A 34 -13.83 -24.51 16.70
C GLU A 34 -14.99 -23.54 16.93
N LYS A 35 -14.77 -22.24 16.87
CA LYS A 35 -15.78 -21.17 17.05
C LYS A 35 -16.74 -21.38 18.23
N GLN A 36 -16.21 -21.84 19.36
CA GLN A 36 -16.99 -22.01 20.59
C GLN A 36 -17.44 -20.64 21.14
N CYS A 37 -18.41 -20.65 22.08
CA CYS A 37 -18.86 -19.43 22.74
C CYS A 37 -17.69 -18.65 23.33
N GLY A 38 -17.56 -17.35 22.98
CA GLY A 38 -16.44 -16.48 23.40
C GLY A 38 -15.13 -16.68 22.62
N TYR A 39 -15.15 -17.37 21.48
CA TYR A 39 -13.95 -17.60 20.65
C TYR A 39 -13.27 -16.31 20.20
N ASP A 40 -14.02 -15.26 19.92
CA ASP A 40 -13.52 -13.93 19.55
C ASP A 40 -12.73 -13.28 20.69
N MET A 41 -13.20 -13.38 21.92
CA MET A 41 -12.49 -12.89 23.10
C MET A 41 -11.21 -13.71 23.34
N LYS A 42 -11.27 -15.04 23.18
CA LYS A 42 -10.09 -15.90 23.30
C LYS A 42 -9.07 -15.62 22.20
N MET A 43 -9.48 -15.43 20.97
CA MET A 43 -8.60 -15.04 19.86
C MET A 43 -7.88 -13.71 20.14
N ASN A 44 -8.60 -12.71 20.62
CA ASN A 44 -8.00 -11.43 21.00
C ASN A 44 -6.96 -11.59 22.12
N SER A 45 -7.26 -12.41 23.13
CA SER A 45 -6.31 -12.71 24.22
C SER A 45 -5.02 -13.35 23.70
N ILE A 46 -5.13 -14.37 22.85
CA ILE A 46 -3.96 -15.04 22.23
C ILE A 46 -3.18 -14.03 21.35
N PHE A 47 -3.88 -13.21 20.58
CA PHE A 47 -3.25 -12.19 19.75
C PHE A 47 -2.48 -11.14 20.57
N TYR A 48 -3.04 -10.66 21.68
CA TYR A 48 -2.31 -9.75 22.58
C TYR A 48 -1.12 -10.45 23.24
N HIS A 49 -1.20 -11.73 23.55
CA HIS A 49 -0.06 -12.49 24.07
C HIS A 49 1.05 -12.63 23.02
N LEU A 50 0.71 -12.91 21.76
CA LEU A 50 1.68 -12.90 20.65
C LEU A 50 2.36 -11.54 20.49
N LEU A 51 1.59 -10.45 20.54
CA LEU A 51 2.14 -9.09 20.50
C LEU A 51 3.07 -8.81 21.70
N TYR A 52 2.69 -9.24 22.88
CA TYR A 52 3.53 -9.11 24.07
C TYR A 52 4.86 -9.84 23.90
N LEU A 53 4.84 -11.08 23.41
CA LEU A 53 6.06 -11.86 23.14
C LEU A 53 6.94 -11.18 22.09
N LEU A 54 6.34 -10.68 20.99
CA LEU A 54 7.06 -9.95 19.98
C LEU A 54 7.78 -8.73 20.57
N VAL A 55 7.09 -7.93 21.38
CA VAL A 55 7.68 -6.74 22.01
C VAL A 55 8.76 -7.13 23.02
N LYS A 56 8.54 -8.19 23.81
CA LYS A 56 9.48 -8.60 24.86
C LYS A 56 10.74 -9.27 24.33
N GLU A 57 10.59 -10.21 23.38
CA GLU A 57 11.68 -11.10 22.97
C GLU A 57 12.37 -10.65 21.66
N TYR A 58 11.65 -9.93 20.80
CA TYR A 58 12.10 -9.60 19.44
C TYR A 58 12.28 -8.11 19.19
N ARG A 59 12.04 -7.28 20.21
CA ARG A 59 12.29 -5.85 20.09
C ARG A 59 13.78 -5.57 19.89
N LEU A 60 14.11 -4.87 18.82
CA LEU A 60 15.45 -4.33 18.63
C LEU A 60 15.70 -3.20 19.62
N THR A 61 16.72 -3.37 20.46
CA THR A 61 17.17 -2.33 21.41
C THR A 61 18.10 -1.33 20.75
N GLU A 62 18.85 -1.76 19.74
CA GLU A 62 19.69 -0.91 18.90
C GLU A 62 19.27 -1.05 17.45
N VAL A 63 18.83 0.05 16.86
CA VAL A 63 18.40 0.08 15.46
C VAL A 63 19.49 0.77 14.65
N GLU A 64 20.03 0.08 13.66
CA GLU A 64 20.98 0.71 12.72
C GLU A 64 20.35 1.96 12.08
N ASP A 65 21.06 3.07 12.10
CA ASP A 65 20.65 4.35 11.51
C ASP A 65 20.13 4.20 10.07
N ALA A 66 20.71 3.28 9.30
CA ALA A 66 20.30 2.98 7.94
C ALA A 66 18.86 2.41 7.87
N PHE A 67 18.47 1.59 8.84
CA PHE A 67 17.13 0.98 8.92
C PHE A 67 16.09 2.02 9.33
N VAL A 68 16.41 2.88 10.28
CA VAL A 68 15.54 4.02 10.68
C VAL A 68 15.29 4.94 9.49
N ARG A 69 16.36 5.32 8.76
CA ARG A 69 16.25 6.18 7.56
C ARG A 69 15.41 5.54 6.46
N LYS A 70 15.56 4.24 6.22
CA LYS A 70 14.76 3.51 5.23
C LYS A 70 13.27 3.57 5.57
N ASN A 71 12.91 3.29 6.82
CA ASN A 71 11.52 3.27 7.26
C ASN A 71 10.90 4.67 7.32
N LYS A 72 11.65 5.69 7.73
CA LYS A 72 11.24 7.08 7.66
C LYS A 72 10.90 7.49 6.21
N ASN A 73 11.68 7.03 5.24
CA ASN A 73 11.41 7.29 3.82
C ASN A 73 10.22 6.49 3.27
N LEU A 74 9.98 5.27 3.75
CA LEU A 74 8.79 4.50 3.40
C LEU A 74 7.51 5.16 3.93
N ASN A 75 7.53 5.69 5.15
CA ASN A 75 6.40 6.43 5.73
C ASN A 75 6.12 7.72 4.94
N LYS A 76 7.16 8.44 4.54
CA LYS A 76 7.04 9.62 3.66
C LYS A 76 6.39 9.24 2.33
N LEU A 77 6.86 8.16 1.69
CA LEU A 77 6.29 7.67 0.45
C LEU A 77 4.83 7.24 0.63
N SER A 78 4.48 6.60 1.75
CA SER A 78 3.11 6.23 2.08
C SER A 78 2.18 7.44 2.14
N ALA A 79 2.57 8.51 2.82
CA ALA A 79 1.79 9.75 2.87
C ALA A 79 1.58 10.36 1.48
N ILE A 80 2.63 10.40 0.65
CA ILE A 80 2.55 10.91 -0.72
C ILE A 80 1.63 10.05 -1.57
N THR A 81 1.74 8.72 -1.49
CA THR A 81 0.89 7.81 -2.27
C THR A 81 -0.56 7.85 -1.84
N SER A 82 -0.87 8.08 -0.56
CA SER A 82 -2.23 8.32 -0.07
C SER A 82 -2.79 9.61 -0.67
N TYR A 83 -2.04 10.70 -0.61
CA TYR A 83 -2.43 11.96 -1.24
C TYR A 83 -2.70 11.80 -2.75
N MET A 84 -1.84 11.06 -3.46
CA MET A 84 -2.04 10.77 -4.88
C MET A 84 -3.33 9.98 -5.15
N LYS A 85 -3.68 9.03 -4.28
CA LYS A 85 -4.93 8.25 -4.38
C LYS A 85 -6.19 9.09 -4.12
N GLU A 86 -6.10 10.09 -3.28
CA GLU A 86 -7.21 11.00 -2.98
C GLU A 86 -7.41 12.05 -4.09
N ASN A 87 -6.33 12.41 -4.80
CA ASN A 87 -6.32 13.49 -5.77
C ASN A 87 -6.03 13.06 -7.22
N TYR A 88 -6.07 11.76 -7.53
CA TYR A 88 -5.64 11.18 -8.81
C TYR A 88 -6.32 11.77 -10.04
N ALA A 89 -7.57 12.22 -9.90
CA ALA A 89 -8.36 12.78 -11.00
C ALA A 89 -7.92 14.20 -11.41
N GLN A 90 -7.21 14.89 -10.54
CA GLN A 90 -6.70 16.24 -10.79
C GLN A 90 -5.37 16.20 -11.55
N GLU A 91 -4.93 17.37 -12.02
CA GLU A 91 -3.58 17.51 -12.55
C GLU A 91 -2.58 17.41 -11.40
N LEU A 92 -1.80 16.34 -11.38
CA LEU A 92 -0.77 16.08 -10.38
C LEU A 92 0.59 15.97 -11.06
N SER A 93 1.30 17.09 -11.17
CA SER A 93 2.70 17.08 -11.63
C SER A 93 3.64 16.63 -10.52
N LEU A 94 4.81 16.10 -10.90
CA LEU A 94 5.86 15.73 -9.94
C LEU A 94 6.30 16.96 -9.14
N GLU A 95 6.42 18.10 -9.81
CA GLU A 95 6.83 19.39 -9.25
C GLU A 95 5.86 19.88 -8.18
N GLU A 96 4.57 19.78 -8.47
CA GLU A 96 3.52 20.21 -7.55
C GLU A 96 3.48 19.32 -6.29
N VAL A 97 3.48 18.00 -6.46
CA VAL A 97 3.48 17.08 -5.31
C VAL A 97 4.76 17.22 -4.49
N ALA A 98 5.92 17.40 -5.14
CA ALA A 98 7.16 17.67 -4.44
C ALA A 98 7.06 18.95 -3.60
N ARG A 99 6.49 20.02 -4.14
CA ARG A 99 6.27 21.28 -3.43
C ARG A 99 5.35 21.13 -2.22
N ILE A 100 4.23 20.40 -2.37
CA ILE A 100 3.25 20.15 -1.27
C ILE A 100 3.93 19.45 -0.10
N PHE A 101 4.79 18.47 -0.37
CA PHE A 101 5.47 17.70 0.67
C PHE A 101 6.84 18.27 1.10
N GLY A 102 7.23 19.45 0.58
CA GLY A 102 8.49 20.10 0.95
C GLY A 102 9.74 19.39 0.40
N TYR A 103 9.64 18.74 -0.77
CA TYR A 103 10.75 18.04 -1.42
C TYR A 103 11.14 18.69 -2.74
N SER A 104 12.39 18.44 -3.18
CA SER A 104 12.74 18.72 -4.57
C SER A 104 12.15 17.64 -5.50
N PRO A 105 11.79 18.00 -6.76
CA PRO A 105 11.31 17.02 -7.74
C PRO A 105 12.29 15.86 -7.96
N THR A 106 13.59 16.18 -8.00
CA THR A 106 14.64 15.16 -8.13
C THR A 106 14.65 14.17 -6.96
N TYR A 107 14.50 14.66 -5.72
CA TYR A 107 14.42 13.78 -4.55
C TYR A 107 13.19 12.89 -4.60
N LEU A 108 12.02 13.45 -4.91
CA LEU A 108 10.76 12.70 -5.02
C LEU A 108 10.84 11.64 -6.12
N SER A 109 11.38 11.98 -7.29
CA SER A 109 11.60 11.02 -8.39
C SER A 109 12.48 9.83 -7.98
N ARG A 110 13.60 10.11 -7.31
CA ARG A 110 14.51 9.07 -6.79
C ARG A 110 13.84 8.20 -5.72
N MET A 111 13.01 8.81 -4.88
CA MET A 111 12.28 8.09 -3.83
C MET A 111 11.30 7.09 -4.44
N PHE A 112 10.52 7.46 -5.46
CA PHE A 112 9.65 6.54 -6.20
C PHE A 112 10.45 5.40 -6.83
N GLN A 113 11.53 5.72 -7.53
CA GLN A 113 12.35 4.69 -8.17
C GLN A 113 12.97 3.73 -7.15
N LYS A 114 13.46 4.24 -6.02
CA LYS A 114 14.14 3.44 -5.00
C LYS A 114 13.18 2.57 -4.18
N TYR A 115 12.02 3.10 -3.79
CA TYR A 115 11.12 2.45 -2.82
C TYR A 115 9.86 1.86 -3.45
N ALA A 116 9.38 2.41 -4.58
CA ALA A 116 8.25 1.86 -5.32
C ALA A 116 8.68 1.05 -6.56
N GLY A 117 9.95 1.10 -6.96
CA GLY A 117 10.49 0.38 -8.12
C GLY A 117 10.04 0.93 -9.48
N ILE A 118 9.23 1.98 -9.51
CA ILE A 118 8.67 2.59 -10.73
C ILE A 118 8.74 4.10 -10.67
N THR A 119 8.59 4.75 -11.82
CA THR A 119 8.57 6.22 -11.87
C THR A 119 7.30 6.81 -11.27
N TYR A 120 7.35 8.04 -10.77
CA TYR A 120 6.18 8.81 -10.32
C TYR A 120 5.04 8.78 -11.33
N LYS A 121 5.35 9.05 -12.60
CA LYS A 121 4.38 9.07 -13.71
C LYS A 121 3.70 7.70 -13.89
N SER A 122 4.48 6.61 -13.84
CA SER A 122 3.93 5.25 -13.94
C SER A 122 3.06 4.92 -12.74
N TYR A 123 3.45 5.36 -11.54
CA TYR A 123 2.66 5.15 -10.33
C TYR A 123 1.29 5.86 -10.43
N LEU A 124 1.27 7.14 -10.82
CA LEU A 124 0.04 7.90 -11.02
C LEU A 124 -0.85 7.27 -12.10
N GLN A 125 -0.26 6.85 -13.24
CA GLN A 125 -1.01 6.13 -14.28
C GLN A 125 -1.63 4.85 -13.76
N ASN A 126 -0.94 4.09 -12.90
CA ASN A 126 -1.47 2.87 -12.32
C ASN A 126 -2.69 3.14 -11.45
N ILE A 127 -2.65 4.17 -10.60
CA ILE A 127 -3.81 4.59 -9.79
C ILE A 127 -4.99 4.93 -10.71
N ARG A 128 -4.76 5.79 -11.69
CA ARG A 128 -5.80 6.21 -12.65
C ARG A 128 -6.44 5.04 -13.39
N LEU A 129 -5.64 4.07 -13.80
CA LEU A 129 -6.14 2.86 -14.47
C LEU A 129 -6.96 1.97 -13.54
N GLU A 130 -6.62 1.86 -12.27
CA GLU A 130 -7.41 1.10 -11.28
C GLU A 130 -8.82 1.70 -11.10
N TYR A 131 -8.91 3.03 -11.04
CA TYR A 131 -10.21 3.71 -10.96
C TYR A 131 -10.98 3.64 -12.29
N ALA A 132 -10.28 3.77 -13.43
CA ALA A 132 -10.90 3.58 -14.73
C ALA A 132 -11.52 2.19 -14.89
N MET A 133 -10.83 1.13 -14.45
CA MET A 133 -11.37 -0.23 -14.47
C MET A 133 -12.64 -0.38 -13.63
N LYS A 134 -12.69 0.24 -12.44
CA LYS A 134 -13.88 0.23 -11.59
C LYS A 134 -15.07 0.92 -12.28
N ASP A 135 -14.83 2.08 -12.90
CA ASP A 135 -15.87 2.83 -13.61
C ASP A 135 -16.35 2.07 -14.87
N LEU A 136 -15.44 1.42 -15.61
CA LEU A 136 -15.79 0.59 -16.78
C LEU A 136 -16.65 -0.61 -16.38
N LYS A 137 -16.25 -1.32 -15.32
CA LYS A 137 -16.99 -2.46 -14.79
C LYS A 137 -18.37 -2.07 -14.29
N GLY A 138 -18.50 -0.89 -13.69
CA GLY A 138 -19.78 -0.35 -13.23
C GLY A 138 -20.76 0.04 -14.35
N GLY A 139 -20.31 0.11 -15.61
CA GLY A 139 -21.12 0.35 -16.79
C GLY A 139 -21.76 1.73 -16.93
N LYS A 140 -21.66 2.57 -15.89
CA LYS A 140 -22.36 3.87 -15.79
C LYS A 140 -21.85 4.93 -16.78
N TYR A 141 -20.55 4.89 -17.11
CA TYR A 141 -19.88 5.91 -17.91
C TYR A 141 -19.43 5.35 -19.26
N ASN A 142 -19.40 6.18 -20.29
CA ASN A 142 -18.76 5.83 -21.55
C ASN A 142 -17.23 5.93 -21.44
N ILE A 143 -16.51 5.46 -22.47
CA ILE A 143 -15.03 5.41 -22.47
C ILE A 143 -14.40 6.81 -22.29
N THR A 144 -14.98 7.83 -22.92
CA THR A 144 -14.46 9.21 -22.84
C THR A 144 -14.71 9.81 -21.45
N GLU A 145 -15.90 9.63 -20.91
CA GLU A 145 -16.23 10.05 -19.54
C GLU A 145 -15.36 9.36 -18.52
N THR A 146 -15.18 8.04 -18.63
CA THR A 146 -14.30 7.27 -17.75
C THR A 146 -12.85 7.80 -17.78
N ALA A 147 -12.35 8.12 -18.99
CA ALA A 147 -11.00 8.68 -19.11
C ALA A 147 -10.85 10.01 -18.39
N LEU A 148 -11.77 10.94 -18.58
CA LEU A 148 -11.73 12.25 -17.93
C LEU A 148 -11.89 12.15 -16.41
N ARG A 149 -12.83 11.36 -15.94
CA ARG A 149 -13.06 11.09 -14.50
C ARG A 149 -11.87 10.47 -13.82
N SER A 150 -11.14 9.62 -14.54
CA SER A 150 -9.92 8.97 -14.03
C SER A 150 -8.67 9.85 -14.17
N GLY A 151 -8.79 11.11 -14.58
CA GLY A 151 -7.70 12.07 -14.67
C GLY A 151 -6.81 11.92 -15.90
N PHE A 152 -7.26 11.19 -16.93
CA PHE A 152 -6.58 11.20 -18.24
C PHE A 152 -7.02 12.42 -19.07
N SER A 153 -6.13 12.90 -19.91
CA SER A 153 -6.42 13.99 -20.84
C SER A 153 -7.44 13.62 -21.94
N GLY A 154 -7.88 12.37 -21.99
CA GLY A 154 -8.88 11.87 -22.92
C GLY A 154 -8.77 10.38 -23.19
N SER A 155 -9.73 9.85 -23.94
CA SER A 155 -9.86 8.41 -24.26
C SER A 155 -8.61 7.81 -24.90
N LYS A 156 -7.94 8.54 -25.81
CA LYS A 156 -6.71 8.08 -26.47
C LYS A 156 -5.55 7.87 -25.49
N ALA A 157 -5.42 8.79 -24.52
CA ALA A 157 -4.38 8.69 -23.48
C ALA A 157 -4.64 7.50 -22.55
N MET A 158 -5.89 7.32 -22.10
CA MET A 158 -6.30 6.17 -21.31
C MET A 158 -6.11 4.86 -22.08
N ALA A 159 -6.55 4.78 -23.34
CA ALA A 159 -6.43 3.57 -24.15
C ALA A 159 -4.98 3.11 -24.32
N ARG A 160 -4.04 4.03 -24.58
CA ARG A 160 -2.61 3.72 -24.65
C ARG A 160 -2.06 3.15 -23.34
N ALA A 161 -2.41 3.80 -22.21
CA ALA A 161 -1.95 3.37 -20.90
C ALA A 161 -2.57 2.00 -20.52
N PHE A 162 -3.85 1.80 -20.81
CA PHE A 162 -4.61 0.60 -20.53
C PHE A 162 -4.04 -0.59 -21.33
N ARG A 163 -3.87 -0.42 -22.65
CA ARG A 163 -3.28 -1.45 -23.51
C ARG A 163 -1.86 -1.81 -23.11
N LYS A 164 -1.05 -0.80 -22.72
CA LYS A 164 0.31 -1.05 -22.23
C LYS A 164 0.34 -1.91 -20.96
N LYS A 165 -0.62 -1.72 -20.07
CA LYS A 165 -0.67 -2.41 -18.75
C LYS A 165 -1.37 -3.75 -18.82
N TYR A 166 -2.49 -3.84 -19.57
CA TYR A 166 -3.40 -5.00 -19.56
C TYR A 166 -3.44 -5.77 -20.88
N GLY A 167 -2.80 -5.28 -21.93
CA GLY A 167 -2.76 -5.93 -23.24
C GLY A 167 -3.99 -5.75 -24.12
N ILE A 168 -5.09 -5.23 -23.56
CA ILE A 168 -6.41 -5.05 -24.23
C ILE A 168 -6.83 -3.58 -24.21
N LEU A 169 -7.83 -3.23 -25.01
CA LEU A 169 -8.43 -1.90 -25.02
C LEU A 169 -9.50 -1.74 -23.92
N PRO A 170 -9.74 -0.50 -23.44
CA PRO A 170 -10.83 -0.24 -22.48
C PRO A 170 -12.23 -0.63 -23.00
N SER A 171 -12.47 -0.54 -24.33
CA SER A 171 -13.71 -1.01 -24.97
C SER A 171 -13.91 -2.49 -24.84
N GLU A 172 -12.87 -3.26 -25.18
CA GLU A 172 -12.87 -4.73 -25.07
C GLU A 172 -13.06 -5.19 -23.62
N TYR A 173 -12.42 -4.47 -22.67
CA TYR A 173 -12.61 -4.75 -21.24
C TYR A 173 -14.04 -4.49 -20.79
N LYS A 174 -14.66 -3.38 -21.26
CA LYS A 174 -16.03 -3.00 -20.89
C LYS A 174 -17.07 -3.98 -21.44
N GLU A 175 -16.86 -4.53 -22.66
CA GLU A 175 -17.73 -5.52 -23.28
C GLU A 175 -17.69 -6.88 -22.58
N ASN A 176 -16.57 -7.21 -21.92
CA ASN A 176 -16.33 -8.50 -21.25
C ASN A 176 -16.52 -8.42 -19.71
N ALA A 177 -16.89 -7.26 -19.15
CA ALA A 177 -17.04 -7.05 -17.71
C ALA A 177 -18.50 -7.08 -17.26
#